data_89766ea451f7339a18d9bb698dd79ffe
#
_entry.id   89766ea451f7339a18d9bb698dd79ffe
#
_cell.length_a   1.000
_cell.length_b   1.000
_cell.length_c   1.000
_cell.angle_alpha   90.00
_cell.angle_beta   90.00
_cell.angle_gamma   90.00
#
_symmetry.space_group_name_H-M   'P 1'
#
loop_
_entity.id
_entity.type
_entity.pdbx_description
1 polymer ?
#
loop_
_entity_poly.entity_id
_entity_poly.type
_entity_poly.pdbx_seq_one_letter_code
_entity_poly.pdbx_strand_id
1 'polypeptide(L)'
;MSVTKAQLKKIALSFAGTVEAPSYGKPACLVGKKFFTRWRDEEDSIVLIVDSIDEREMLLEADPKTFFITDHYRNYPSVLAYAAKIDAKTLRGMLERRWQKLAPRKLQQPVIPSERREAARGKATQVSKSRKH
;
A
#
# COMPACT_ATOMS: atom_id res chain seq x y z
N MET A 1 -11.81 -7.69 -13.59
CA MET A 1 -10.49 -7.97 -14.15
C MET A 1 -9.65 -8.66 -13.10
N SER A 2 -8.54 -9.26 -13.49
CA SER A 2 -7.75 -10.06 -12.58
C SER A 2 -6.34 -9.50 -12.45
N VAL A 3 -5.66 -9.90 -11.37
CA VAL A 3 -4.29 -9.49 -11.10
C VAL A 3 -3.48 -10.76 -10.88
N THR A 4 -2.31 -10.83 -11.53
CA THR A 4 -1.41 -11.95 -11.33
C THR A 4 -0.42 -11.64 -10.22
N LYS A 5 0.28 -12.69 -9.75
CA LYS A 5 1.32 -12.53 -8.74
C LYS A 5 2.41 -11.54 -9.21
N ALA A 6 2.80 -11.67 -10.49
CA ALA A 6 3.82 -10.77 -11.06
C ALA A 6 3.33 -9.34 -11.12
N GLN A 7 2.04 -9.15 -11.45
CA GLN A 7 1.47 -7.80 -11.49
C GLN A 7 1.41 -7.19 -10.10
N LEU A 8 1.04 -7.96 -9.08
CA LEU A 8 1.04 -7.45 -7.72
C LEU A 8 2.43 -6.97 -7.33
N LYS A 9 3.44 -7.79 -7.60
CA LYS A 9 4.82 -7.43 -7.28
C LYS A 9 5.22 -6.14 -7.99
N LYS A 10 4.91 -6.05 -9.28
CA LYS A 10 5.27 -4.87 -10.07
C LYS A 10 4.59 -3.62 -9.51
N ILE A 11 3.31 -3.70 -9.18
CA ILE A 11 2.58 -2.57 -8.64
C ILE A 11 3.15 -2.16 -7.28
N ALA A 12 3.36 -3.13 -6.39
CA ALA A 12 3.85 -2.83 -5.05
C ALA A 12 5.24 -2.20 -5.09
N LEU A 13 6.13 -2.73 -5.93
CA LEU A 13 7.48 -2.23 -6.01
C LEU A 13 7.59 -0.89 -6.73
N SER A 14 6.52 -0.45 -7.38
CA SER A 14 6.50 0.88 -8.01
C SER A 14 6.40 2.01 -6.98
N PHE A 15 6.01 1.70 -5.75
CA PHE A 15 5.95 2.71 -4.69
C PHE A 15 7.32 2.87 -4.05
N ALA A 16 7.74 4.12 -3.83
CA ALA A 16 9.07 4.43 -3.32
C ALA A 16 9.32 3.76 -1.98
N GLY A 17 10.52 3.20 -1.81
CA GLY A 17 10.91 2.59 -0.55
C GLY A 17 10.37 1.18 -0.33
N THR A 18 9.65 0.63 -1.29
CA THR A 18 9.12 -0.73 -1.19
C THR A 18 10.19 -1.74 -1.59
N VAL A 19 10.36 -2.76 -0.77
CA VAL A 19 11.33 -3.84 -1.03
C VAL A 19 10.67 -5.18 -0.79
N GLU A 20 11.19 -6.21 -1.44
CA GLU A 20 10.79 -7.59 -1.17
C GLU A 20 11.57 -8.10 0.02
N ALA A 21 10.87 -8.66 1.00
CA ALA A 21 11.52 -9.26 2.16
C ALA A 21 10.51 -10.17 2.85
N PRO A 22 11.00 -11.17 3.60
CA PRO A 22 10.07 -12.06 4.29
C PRO A 22 9.38 -11.35 5.45
N SER A 23 8.13 -11.75 5.69
CA SER A 23 7.35 -11.31 6.83
C SER A 23 6.75 -12.56 7.45
N TYR A 24 7.12 -12.86 8.68
CA TYR A 24 6.68 -14.09 9.36
C TYR A 24 6.96 -15.34 8.51
N GLY A 25 8.13 -15.36 7.86
CA GLY A 25 8.55 -16.52 7.08
C GLY A 25 7.93 -16.62 5.70
N LYS A 26 7.14 -15.64 5.27
CA LYS A 26 6.48 -15.65 3.97
C LYS A 26 6.99 -14.50 3.10
N PRO A 27 7.14 -14.72 1.79
CA PRO A 27 7.53 -13.62 0.91
C PRO A 27 6.52 -12.48 0.99
N ALA A 28 7.02 -11.26 1.10
CA ALA A 28 6.16 -10.10 1.24
C ALA A 28 6.84 -8.87 0.64
N CYS A 29 6.09 -7.77 0.57
CA CYS A 29 6.62 -6.46 0.22
C CYS A 29 6.52 -5.58 1.46
N LEU A 30 7.59 -4.89 1.77
CA LEU A 30 7.66 -4.02 2.94
C LEU A 30 8.02 -2.61 2.51
N VAL A 31 7.53 -1.63 3.25
CA VAL A 31 7.98 -0.24 3.10
C VAL A 31 8.81 0.06 4.33
N GLY A 32 10.14 0.21 4.12
CA GLY A 32 11.06 0.20 5.23
C GLY A 32 11.00 -1.17 5.90
N LYS A 33 10.67 -1.20 7.19
CA LYS A 33 10.53 -2.46 7.92
C LYS A 33 9.08 -2.83 8.18
N LYS A 34 8.14 -2.08 7.61
CA LYS A 34 6.72 -2.26 7.90
C LYS A 34 6.04 -3.05 6.79
N PHE A 35 5.16 -3.97 7.19
CA PHE A 35 4.44 -4.79 6.23
C PHE A 35 3.57 -3.93 5.31
N PHE A 36 3.67 -4.18 4.01
CA PHE A 36 2.89 -3.46 3.01
C PHE A 36 1.82 -4.34 2.41
N THR A 37 2.22 -5.41 1.71
CA THR A 37 1.29 -6.36 1.10
C THR A 37 2.02 -7.66 0.80
N ARG A 38 1.26 -8.71 0.52
CA ARG A 38 1.85 -9.95 0.03
C ARG A 38 0.83 -10.77 -0.73
N TRP A 39 1.34 -11.63 -1.59
CA TRP A 39 0.54 -12.62 -2.29
C TRP A 39 0.38 -13.85 -1.40
N ARG A 40 -0.81 -14.42 -1.39
CA ARG A 40 -1.07 -15.71 -0.75
C ARG A 40 -1.34 -16.74 -1.84
N ASP A 41 -0.62 -17.86 -1.79
CA ASP A 41 -0.88 -18.93 -2.73
C ASP A 41 -2.22 -19.61 -2.44
N GLU A 42 -2.63 -19.59 -1.19
CA GLU A 42 -3.98 -20.03 -0.85
C GLU A 42 -4.99 -19.10 -1.50
N GLU A 43 -5.91 -19.64 -2.23
CA GLU A 43 -6.97 -18.92 -2.95
C GLU A 43 -6.45 -17.92 -3.98
N ASP A 44 -5.16 -17.91 -4.28
CA ASP A 44 -4.59 -16.86 -5.15
C ASP A 44 -5.12 -15.51 -4.73
N SER A 45 -4.77 -15.10 -3.52
CA SER A 45 -5.31 -13.89 -2.92
C SER A 45 -4.19 -12.94 -2.50
N ILE A 46 -4.60 -11.71 -2.17
CA ILE A 46 -3.69 -10.64 -1.81
C ILE A 46 -4.07 -10.11 -0.44
N VAL A 47 -3.08 -9.95 0.45
CA VAL A 47 -3.31 -9.37 1.77
C VAL A 47 -3.24 -7.86 1.66
N LEU A 48 -4.31 -7.18 2.06
CA LEU A 48 -4.41 -5.73 2.01
C LEU A 48 -4.71 -5.21 3.41
N ILE A 49 -3.97 -4.17 3.80
CA ILE A 49 -4.20 -3.53 5.10
C ILE A 49 -5.07 -2.31 4.86
N VAL A 50 -6.11 -2.17 5.68
CA VAL A 50 -7.05 -1.04 5.57
C VAL A 50 -6.94 -0.20 6.84
N ASP A 51 -7.67 0.92 6.87
CA ASP A 51 -7.52 1.88 7.96
C ASP A 51 -8.15 1.41 9.26
N SER A 52 -9.17 0.56 9.18
CA SER A 52 -9.88 0.12 10.37
C SER A 52 -10.64 -1.16 10.07
N ILE A 53 -11.07 -1.83 11.13
CA ILE A 53 -11.93 -3.00 11.00
C ILE A 53 -13.26 -2.59 10.38
N ASP A 54 -13.75 -1.39 10.69
CA ASP A 54 -14.98 -0.89 10.09
C ASP A 54 -14.85 -0.77 8.57
N GLU A 55 -13.72 -0.27 8.08
CA GLU A 55 -13.51 -0.19 6.63
C GLU A 55 -13.48 -1.58 6.02
N ARG A 56 -12.84 -2.54 6.70
CA ARG A 56 -12.85 -3.93 6.24
C ARG A 56 -14.27 -4.45 6.10
N GLU A 57 -15.10 -4.21 7.12
CA GLU A 57 -16.48 -4.70 7.07
C GLU A 57 -17.27 -4.08 5.93
N MET A 58 -17.00 -2.80 5.65
CA MET A 58 -17.65 -2.14 4.52
C MET A 58 -17.28 -2.81 3.19
N LEU A 59 -16.01 -3.16 3.03
CA LEU A 59 -15.56 -3.84 1.81
C LEU A 59 -16.18 -5.21 1.66
N LEU A 60 -16.24 -5.97 2.77
CA LEU A 60 -16.83 -7.30 2.76
C LEU A 60 -18.30 -7.25 2.38
N GLU A 61 -19.01 -6.25 2.86
CA GLU A 61 -20.41 -6.09 2.57
C GLU A 61 -20.65 -5.59 1.15
N ALA A 62 -19.83 -4.65 0.70
CA ALA A 62 -20.02 -4.01 -0.60
C ALA A 62 -19.64 -4.95 -1.76
N ASP A 63 -18.63 -5.79 -1.57
CA ASP A 63 -18.15 -6.65 -2.67
C ASP A 63 -17.63 -7.98 -2.13
N PRO A 64 -18.54 -8.84 -1.65
CA PRO A 64 -18.14 -10.13 -1.10
C PRO A 64 -17.57 -11.10 -2.14
N LYS A 65 -17.72 -10.80 -3.42
CA LYS A 65 -17.13 -11.64 -4.46
C LYS A 65 -15.64 -11.39 -4.61
N THR A 66 -15.18 -10.21 -4.23
CA THR A 66 -13.78 -9.82 -4.34
C THR A 66 -13.07 -9.93 -2.99
N PHE A 67 -13.71 -9.51 -1.90
CA PHE A 67 -13.07 -9.41 -0.60
C PHE A 67 -13.56 -10.47 0.36
N PHE A 68 -12.64 -10.97 1.19
CA PHE A 68 -12.98 -11.97 2.20
C PHE A 68 -11.97 -11.89 3.34
N ILE A 69 -12.23 -12.61 4.42
CA ILE A 69 -11.24 -12.76 5.51
C ILE A 69 -11.24 -14.22 5.95
N THR A 70 -10.14 -14.58 6.63
CA THR A 70 -10.05 -15.85 7.32
C THR A 70 -9.92 -15.57 8.82
N ASP A 71 -10.04 -16.62 9.64
CA ASP A 71 -9.96 -16.46 11.10
C ASP A 71 -8.64 -15.82 11.52
N HIS A 72 -7.56 -16.11 10.82
CA HIS A 72 -6.25 -15.54 11.14
C HIS A 72 -6.27 -14.00 11.13
N TYR A 73 -7.09 -13.41 10.27
CA TYR A 73 -7.11 -11.95 10.09
C TYR A 73 -8.27 -11.27 10.81
N ARG A 74 -9.07 -12.02 11.55
CA ARG A 74 -10.30 -11.51 12.15
C ARG A 74 -10.08 -10.28 13.04
N ASN A 75 -8.98 -10.27 13.80
CA ASN A 75 -8.74 -9.21 14.78
C ASN A 75 -7.84 -8.10 14.26
N TYR A 76 -7.58 -8.06 12.95
CA TYR A 76 -6.69 -7.08 12.35
C TYR A 76 -7.42 -6.26 11.30
N PRO A 77 -7.02 -4.99 11.09
CA PRO A 77 -7.60 -4.17 10.02
C PRO A 77 -7.03 -4.58 8.67
N SER A 78 -7.29 -5.80 8.26
CA SER A 78 -6.80 -6.34 7.00
C SER A 78 -7.91 -7.11 6.32
N VAL A 79 -7.81 -7.18 5.00
CA VAL A 79 -8.78 -7.89 4.18
C VAL A 79 -8.00 -8.65 3.10
N LEU A 80 -8.59 -9.72 2.63
CA LEU A 80 -8.01 -10.50 1.54
C LEU A 80 -8.83 -10.24 0.29
N ALA A 81 -8.15 -10.17 -0.86
CA ALA A 81 -8.82 -9.97 -2.13
C ALA A 81 -8.47 -11.13 -3.06
N TYR A 82 -9.49 -11.72 -3.68
CA TYR A 82 -9.24 -12.71 -4.73
C TYR A 82 -8.59 -12.00 -5.91
N ALA A 83 -7.41 -12.46 -6.28
CA ALA A 83 -6.66 -11.84 -7.38
C ALA A 83 -7.43 -11.92 -8.69
N ALA A 84 -8.25 -12.96 -8.86
CA ALA A 84 -9.05 -13.12 -10.06
C ALA A 84 -10.21 -12.12 -10.14
N LYS A 85 -10.54 -11.46 -9.05
CA LYS A 85 -11.72 -10.58 -8.98
C LYS A 85 -11.37 -9.11 -8.85
N ILE A 86 -10.27 -8.78 -8.17
CA ILE A 86 -9.90 -7.38 -7.98
C ILE A 86 -9.27 -6.83 -9.25
N ASP A 87 -9.59 -5.58 -9.61
CA ASP A 87 -8.94 -4.99 -10.76
C ASP A 87 -7.70 -4.23 -10.32
N ALA A 88 -6.80 -4.00 -11.28
CA ALA A 88 -5.50 -3.41 -10.98
C ALA A 88 -5.63 -1.96 -10.48
N LYS A 89 -6.63 -1.24 -10.95
CA LYS A 89 -6.83 0.15 -10.52
C LYS A 89 -7.25 0.20 -9.05
N THR A 90 -8.18 -0.64 -8.66
CA THR A 90 -8.62 -0.72 -7.27
C THR A 90 -7.48 -1.14 -6.36
N LEU A 91 -6.72 -2.15 -6.80
CA LEU A 91 -5.57 -2.63 -6.03
C LEU A 91 -4.55 -1.52 -5.84
N ARG A 92 -4.21 -0.81 -6.91
CA ARG A 92 -3.23 0.29 -6.83
C ARG A 92 -3.71 1.37 -5.86
N GLY A 93 -4.99 1.72 -5.90
CA GLY A 93 -5.52 2.74 -5.01
C GLY A 93 -5.44 2.34 -3.54
N MET A 94 -5.75 1.07 -3.24
CA MET A 94 -5.65 0.58 -1.87
C MET A 94 -4.21 0.54 -1.39
N LEU A 95 -3.28 0.12 -2.26
CA LEU A 95 -1.87 0.09 -1.92
C LEU A 95 -1.33 1.49 -1.72
N GLU A 96 -1.75 2.44 -2.55
CA GLU A 96 -1.29 3.83 -2.40
C GLU A 96 -1.72 4.40 -1.06
N ARG A 97 -2.95 4.15 -0.64
CA ARG A 97 -3.43 4.63 0.67
C ARG A 97 -2.60 4.05 1.81
N ARG A 98 -2.30 2.74 1.73
CA ARG A 98 -1.48 2.11 2.76
C ARG A 98 -0.06 2.65 2.73
N TRP A 99 0.50 2.83 1.53
CA TRP A 99 1.85 3.37 1.37
C TRP A 99 1.97 4.75 1.99
N GLN A 100 0.96 5.60 1.83
CA GLN A 100 0.99 6.94 2.40
C GLN A 100 1.08 6.92 3.92
N LYS A 101 0.60 5.87 4.55
CA LYS A 101 0.69 5.72 5.99
C LYS A 101 2.01 5.12 6.45
N LEU A 102 2.66 4.34 5.59
CA LEU A 102 3.89 3.64 5.95
C LEU A 102 5.14 4.40 5.56
N ALA A 103 5.11 5.09 4.45
CA ALA A 103 6.31 5.71 3.88
C ALA A 103 6.72 6.93 4.69
N PRO A 104 8.05 7.13 4.86
CA PRO A 104 8.51 8.38 5.46
C PRO A 104 8.03 9.56 4.63
N ARG A 105 7.79 10.66 5.31
CA ARG A 105 7.22 11.83 4.67
C ARG A 105 8.01 12.29 3.46
N LYS A 106 9.33 12.22 3.54
CA LYS A 106 10.17 12.65 2.43
C LYS A 106 9.95 11.83 1.16
N LEU A 107 9.53 10.58 1.29
CA LEU A 107 9.26 9.74 0.13
C LEU A 107 7.92 10.04 -0.49
N GLN A 108 7.03 10.71 0.23
CA GLN A 108 5.70 11.03 -0.25
C GLN A 108 5.64 12.36 -0.99
N GLN A 109 6.70 13.16 -0.90
CA GLN A 109 6.71 14.44 -1.58
C GLN A 109 6.85 14.20 -3.07
N PRO A 110 6.06 14.90 -3.88
CA PRO A 110 6.21 14.76 -5.31
C PRO A 110 7.60 15.20 -5.75
N VAL A 111 8.14 14.52 -6.72
CA VAL A 111 9.38 14.97 -7.33
C VAL A 111 9.02 16.15 -8.20
N ILE A 112 9.21 17.35 -7.66
CA ILE A 112 8.98 18.55 -8.41
C ILE A 112 10.25 18.85 -9.18
N PRO A 113 10.20 18.80 -10.46
CA PRO A 113 11.38 19.14 -11.22
C PRO A 113 11.68 20.57 -10.92
N SER A 114 12.45 20.74 -10.08
CA SER A 114 12.86 21.94 -9.61
C SER A 114 11.99 23.05 -9.55
N GLU A 115 11.46 23.10 -9.09
CA GLU A 115 10.67 23.83 -8.81
C GLU A 115 10.59 24.07 -7.67
N ARG A 116 11.04 24.03 -7.73
CA ARG A 116 10.81 24.21 -6.50
C ARG A 116 11.36 24.26 -5.83
N ARG A 117 11.44 24.56 -6.00
CA ARG A 117 11.66 24.81 -4.87
C ARG A 117 11.89 24.98 -4.31
N GLU A 118 11.65 25.08 -4.46
CA GLU A 118 11.65 25.50 -3.41
C GLU A 118 11.50 25.59 -2.83
N ALA A 119 11.49 25.86 -3.55
CA ALA A 119 11.13 26.24 -2.45
C ALA A 119 11.13 26.13 -1.73
N ALA A 120 11.20 26.39 -2.40
CA ALA A 120 11.03 26.51 -1.32
C ALA A 120 11.35 26.37 -0.72
N ARG A 121 11.85 26.46 -0.99
CA ARG A 121 11.81 26.51 -0.11
C ARG A 121 12.01 26.55 0.47
N GLY A 122 12.58 26.88 -0.52
CA GLY A 122 12.47 27.12 0.39
C GLY A 122 12.59 26.92 0.86
N LYS A 123 12.34 27.09 0.67
CA LYS A 123 12.19 27.05 1.39
C LYS A 123 12.29 26.85 1.95
N ALA A 124 12.17 27.37 0.97
CA ALA A 124 12.13 27.42 1.82
C ALA A 124 12.29 27.14 2.34
N THR A 125 12.39 27.17 1.93
CA THR A 125 12.43 27.04 2.73
C THR A 125 12.67 26.64 3.18
N GLN A 126 12.53 26.86 2.86
CA GLN A 126 12.55 26.62 3.66
C GLN A 126 12.68 26.41 4.29
N VAL A 127 12.26 26.79 3.42
CA VAL A 127 12.36 26.83 4.29
C VAL A 127 12.48 26.58 4.81
N SER A 128 12.19 26.56 4.28
CA SER A 128 12.28 26.56 5.03
C SER A 128 12.36 26.26 5.45
N LYS A 129 12.15 26.26 5.30
CA LYS A 129 12.28 26.14 5.86
C LYS A 129 12.15 25.82 6.32
N SER A 130 11.88 26.01 5.52
CA SER A 130 11.88 25.95 6.08
C SER A 130 11.90 25.52 6.32
N ARG A 131 11.69 25.46 6.20
CA ARG A 131 11.66 25.18 6.53
C ARG A 131 11.60 24.66 6.66
N LYS A 132 11.53 24.97 6.13
CA LYS A 132 11.53 24.65 6.35
C LYS A 132 11.37 24.20 6.46
N HIS A 133 11.44 24.53 5.85
CA HIS A 133 11.24 24.11 6.23
C HIS A 133 11.33 23.70 6.28
#